data_ad62627e5bdf3c7b63cee6ad5f78abf0
#
_entry.id   ad62627e5bdf3c7b63cee6ad5f78abf0
#
_cell.length_a   1.000
_cell.length_b   1.000
_cell.length_c   1.000
_cell.angle_alpha   90.00
_cell.angle_beta   90.00
_cell.angle_gamma   90.00
#
_symmetry.space_group_name_H-M   'P 1'
#
loop_
_entity.id
_entity.type
_entity.pdbx_description
1 polymer ?
#
loop_
_entity_poly.entity_id
_entity_poly.type
_entity_poly.pdbx_seq_one_letter_code
_entity_poly.pdbx_strand_id
1 'polypeptide(L)'
;MSYLLEMKSITKAFGAVKAVDNVSLRLNPGEVMSLCGENGSGKSTLMKVLCGIYPHGSYEGEIVFAGEVLQATHIRDTERKGIAIIHQELALVKHLTVLENIFLGAELSRHGVLDYDTMTLRCEKLLAQVSLAISPDTRVGDLGLGQQQLVEIAKALNKQVRLLILDEPTASLTEQETAVLLHIIRDLQNHGIACIYISHKLNEVKAISDTICVIRED
;
A
#
# COMPACT_ATOMS: atom_id res chain seq x y z
N MET A 1 20.03 -14.26 -3.35
CA MET A 1 18.87 -13.80 -2.56
C MET A 1 17.69 -13.77 -3.52
N SER A 2 16.52 -14.24 -3.13
CA SER A 2 15.33 -14.21 -3.97
C SER A 2 14.60 -12.85 -3.76
N TYR A 3 14.13 -12.25 -4.84
CA TYR A 3 13.29 -11.06 -4.78
C TYR A 3 11.98 -11.34 -4.02
N LEU A 4 11.42 -10.32 -3.36
CA LEU A 4 10.09 -10.38 -2.78
C LEU A 4 9.03 -10.32 -3.89
N LEU A 5 9.24 -9.42 -4.84
CA LEU A 5 8.36 -9.22 -5.99
C LEU A 5 9.17 -9.26 -7.28
N GLU A 6 8.69 -10.00 -8.27
CA GLU A 6 9.12 -9.92 -9.66
C GLU A 6 7.90 -9.78 -10.55
N MET A 7 7.83 -8.71 -11.32
CA MET A 7 6.90 -8.56 -12.42
C MET A 7 7.69 -8.69 -13.72
N LYS A 8 7.31 -9.62 -14.59
CA LYS A 8 8.06 -9.99 -15.80
C LYS A 8 7.22 -9.71 -17.03
N SER A 9 7.68 -8.79 -17.86
CA SER A 9 7.07 -8.46 -19.17
C SER A 9 5.56 -8.20 -19.08
N ILE A 10 5.15 -7.39 -18.12
CA ILE A 10 3.73 -7.08 -17.93
C ILE A 10 3.25 -6.17 -19.03
N THR A 11 2.20 -6.62 -19.73
CA THR A 11 1.48 -5.84 -20.75
C THR A 11 0.00 -5.81 -20.42
N LYS A 12 -0.58 -4.62 -20.35
CA LYS A 12 -2.01 -4.40 -20.12
C LYS A 12 -2.57 -3.46 -21.17
N ALA A 13 -3.48 -3.98 -21.99
CA ALA A 13 -4.19 -3.20 -23.00
C ALA A 13 -5.67 -3.01 -22.64
N PHE A 14 -6.23 -1.90 -23.09
CA PHE A 14 -7.65 -1.56 -23.07
C PHE A 14 -8.08 -1.27 -24.52
N GLY A 15 -8.67 -2.26 -25.16
CA GLY A 15 -8.93 -2.22 -26.61
C GLY A 15 -7.61 -2.09 -27.39
N ALA A 16 -7.48 -1.06 -28.19
CA ALA A 16 -6.28 -0.80 -29.01
C ALA A 16 -5.15 -0.05 -28.25
N VAL A 17 -5.42 0.43 -27.02
CA VAL A 17 -4.45 1.21 -26.24
C VAL A 17 -3.73 0.31 -25.23
N LYS A 18 -2.41 0.24 -25.34
CA LYS A 18 -1.56 -0.41 -24.33
C LYS A 18 -1.26 0.60 -23.23
N ALA A 19 -1.88 0.45 -22.08
CA ALA A 19 -1.64 1.30 -20.91
C ALA A 19 -0.36 0.91 -20.16
N VAL A 20 0.12 -0.33 -20.34
CA VAL A 20 1.41 -0.83 -19.88
C VAL A 20 1.92 -1.75 -20.98
N ASP A 21 3.14 -1.59 -21.46
CA ASP A 21 3.73 -2.42 -22.50
C ASP A 21 5.08 -2.98 -22.04
N ASN A 22 5.16 -4.31 -21.91
CA ASN A 22 6.37 -5.08 -21.61
C ASN A 22 7.18 -4.57 -20.40
N VAL A 23 6.51 -4.12 -19.33
CA VAL A 23 7.19 -3.57 -18.14
C VAL A 23 7.62 -4.69 -17.20
N SER A 24 8.88 -4.63 -16.77
CA SER A 24 9.43 -5.53 -15.75
C SER A 24 9.98 -4.75 -14.58
N LEU A 25 9.74 -5.24 -13.36
CA LEU A 25 10.33 -4.68 -12.14
C LEU A 25 10.63 -5.80 -11.13
N ARG A 26 11.58 -5.52 -10.23
CA ARG A 26 11.97 -6.42 -9.15
C ARG A 26 12.15 -5.63 -7.87
N LEU A 27 11.73 -6.21 -6.75
CA LEU A 27 11.82 -5.59 -5.43
C LEU A 27 12.35 -6.60 -4.42
N ASN A 28 13.31 -6.19 -3.62
CA ASN A 28 13.84 -7.01 -2.53
C ASN A 28 12.97 -6.91 -1.28
N PRO A 29 13.05 -7.89 -0.36
CA PRO A 29 12.45 -7.74 0.97
C PRO A 29 13.02 -6.51 1.70
N GLY A 30 12.16 -5.71 2.34
CA GLY A 30 12.58 -4.52 3.09
C GLY A 30 13.19 -3.41 2.22
N GLU A 31 12.92 -3.38 0.92
CA GLU A 31 13.37 -2.33 0.00
C GLU A 31 12.28 -1.30 -0.20
N VAL A 32 12.65 -0.03 -0.29
CA VAL A 32 11.76 1.04 -0.75
C VAL A 32 12.11 1.40 -2.19
N MET A 33 11.21 1.06 -3.11
CA MET A 33 11.32 1.42 -4.52
C MET A 33 10.38 2.58 -4.84
N SER A 34 10.90 3.67 -5.40
CA SER A 34 10.03 4.70 -5.96
C SER A 34 9.72 4.41 -7.43
N LEU A 35 8.43 4.52 -7.76
CA LEU A 35 7.92 4.40 -9.11
C LEU A 35 7.59 5.79 -9.66
N CYS A 36 8.39 6.26 -10.59
CA CYS A 36 8.28 7.59 -11.19
C CYS A 36 7.85 7.50 -12.65
N GLY A 37 7.29 8.59 -13.17
CA GLY A 37 6.88 8.73 -14.56
C GLY A 37 5.81 9.80 -14.71
N GLU A 38 5.56 10.25 -15.93
CA GLU A 38 4.51 11.23 -16.23
C GLU A 38 3.10 10.71 -15.93
N ASN A 39 2.14 11.61 -15.83
CA ASN A 39 0.74 11.20 -15.70
C ASN A 39 0.31 10.50 -17.01
N GLY A 40 -0.34 9.34 -16.86
CA GLY A 40 -0.69 8.50 -18.00
C GLY A 40 0.32 7.40 -18.34
N SER A 41 1.56 7.44 -17.84
CA SER A 41 2.62 6.46 -18.14
C SER A 41 2.36 5.02 -17.67
N GLY A 42 1.17 4.72 -17.13
CA GLY A 42 0.79 3.35 -16.76
C GLY A 42 1.10 2.93 -15.31
N LYS A 43 1.69 3.80 -14.46
CA LYS A 43 2.02 3.48 -13.05
C LYS A 43 0.84 2.89 -12.28
N SER A 44 -0.28 3.61 -12.24
CA SER A 44 -1.48 3.16 -11.52
C SER A 44 -2.09 1.91 -12.15
N THR A 45 -1.97 1.73 -13.48
CA THR A 45 -2.40 0.51 -14.17
C THR A 45 -1.55 -0.68 -13.75
N LEU A 46 -0.22 -0.51 -13.68
CA LEU A 46 0.71 -1.55 -13.23
C LEU A 46 0.42 -1.96 -11.78
N MET A 47 0.16 -0.99 -10.90
CA MET A 47 -0.21 -1.28 -9.50
C MET A 47 -1.58 -1.96 -9.39
N LYS A 48 -2.55 -1.59 -10.21
CA LYS A 48 -3.86 -2.26 -10.28
C LYS A 48 -3.76 -3.71 -10.75
N VAL A 49 -2.82 -4.02 -11.66
CA VAL A 49 -2.47 -5.40 -12.04
C VAL A 49 -1.91 -6.15 -10.85
N LEU A 50 -0.91 -5.57 -10.16
CA LEU A 50 -0.27 -6.18 -8.99
C LEU A 50 -1.26 -6.45 -7.85
N CYS A 51 -2.18 -5.53 -7.59
CA CYS A 51 -3.18 -5.65 -6.53
C CYS A 51 -4.39 -6.54 -6.90
N GLY A 52 -4.44 -7.12 -8.10
CA GLY A 52 -5.54 -7.99 -8.53
C GLY A 52 -6.85 -7.24 -8.84
N ILE A 53 -6.81 -5.92 -9.02
CA ILE A 53 -7.93 -5.13 -9.55
C ILE A 53 -8.15 -5.53 -11.01
N TYR A 54 -7.06 -5.72 -11.76
CA TYR A 54 -7.09 -6.40 -13.04
C TYR A 54 -6.71 -7.86 -12.82
N PRO A 55 -7.67 -8.81 -12.96
CA PRO A 55 -7.44 -10.19 -12.59
C PRO A 55 -6.42 -10.87 -13.52
N HIS A 56 -5.81 -11.95 -13.02
CA HIS A 56 -4.97 -12.83 -13.82
C HIS A 56 -5.70 -13.28 -15.08
N GLY A 57 -5.01 -13.28 -16.22
CA GLY A 57 -5.59 -13.54 -17.56
C GLY A 57 -6.13 -12.29 -18.28
N SER A 58 -6.25 -11.14 -17.60
CA SER A 58 -6.61 -9.86 -18.22
C SER A 58 -5.40 -9.02 -18.64
N TYR A 59 -4.21 -9.52 -18.42
CA TYR A 59 -2.91 -8.94 -18.78
C TYR A 59 -1.96 -10.04 -19.21
N GLU A 60 -0.89 -9.70 -19.91
CA GLU A 60 0.21 -10.61 -20.29
C GLU A 60 1.37 -10.46 -19.32
N GLY A 61 2.24 -11.46 -19.26
CA GLY A 61 3.39 -11.53 -18.38
C GLY A 61 3.13 -12.34 -17.11
N GLU A 62 4.13 -12.36 -16.22
CA GLU A 62 4.10 -13.15 -15.00
C GLU A 62 4.41 -12.28 -13.78
N ILE A 63 3.69 -12.52 -12.70
CA ILE A 63 3.99 -11.91 -11.39
C ILE A 63 4.40 -13.04 -10.44
N VAL A 64 5.57 -12.91 -9.82
CA VAL A 64 6.04 -13.79 -8.75
C VAL A 64 6.14 -12.99 -7.47
N PHE A 65 5.47 -13.44 -6.41
CA PHE A 65 5.52 -12.82 -5.10
C PHE A 65 5.95 -13.84 -4.04
N ALA A 66 7.00 -13.50 -3.31
CA ALA A 66 7.58 -14.38 -2.29
C ALA A 66 7.95 -15.78 -2.80
N GLY A 67 8.40 -15.88 -4.06
CA GLY A 67 8.79 -17.12 -4.71
C GLY A 67 7.64 -17.93 -5.32
N GLU A 68 6.38 -17.46 -5.21
CA GLU A 68 5.20 -18.12 -5.77
C GLU A 68 4.60 -17.29 -6.90
N VAL A 69 4.14 -17.94 -7.97
CA VAL A 69 3.41 -17.27 -9.06
C VAL A 69 2.08 -16.74 -8.51
N LEU A 70 1.86 -15.44 -8.69
CA LEU A 70 0.66 -14.75 -8.23
C LEU A 70 -0.41 -14.76 -9.33
N GLN A 71 -1.47 -15.53 -9.13
CA GLN A 71 -2.62 -15.61 -10.03
C GLN A 71 -3.86 -15.06 -9.33
N ALA A 72 -3.82 -13.78 -8.99
CA ALA A 72 -4.91 -13.12 -8.29
C ALA A 72 -6.11 -12.91 -9.21
N THR A 73 -7.28 -13.30 -8.75
CA THR A 73 -8.56 -13.05 -9.43
C THR A 73 -9.32 -11.89 -8.78
N HIS A 74 -8.98 -11.57 -7.55
CA HIS A 74 -9.59 -10.50 -6.74
C HIS A 74 -8.55 -9.85 -5.83
N ILE A 75 -8.84 -8.63 -5.39
CA ILE A 75 -7.99 -7.88 -4.44
C ILE A 75 -7.71 -8.69 -3.16
N ARG A 76 -8.70 -9.44 -2.66
CA ARG A 76 -8.54 -10.28 -1.47
C ARG A 76 -7.44 -11.33 -1.60
N ASP A 77 -7.15 -11.80 -2.82
CA ASP A 77 -6.10 -12.81 -3.03
C ASP A 77 -4.73 -12.20 -2.80
N THR A 78 -4.50 -10.97 -3.22
CA THR A 78 -3.25 -10.23 -3.00
C THR A 78 -3.12 -9.77 -1.55
N GLU A 79 -4.21 -9.31 -0.93
CA GLU A 79 -4.23 -8.96 0.49
C GLU A 79 -3.84 -10.14 1.39
N ARG A 80 -4.36 -11.34 1.11
CA ARG A 80 -4.00 -12.57 1.85
C ARG A 80 -2.53 -12.96 1.71
N LYS A 81 -1.87 -12.56 0.62
CA LYS A 81 -0.43 -12.75 0.40
C LYS A 81 0.40 -11.67 1.09
N GLY A 82 -0.23 -10.64 1.64
CA GLY A 82 0.42 -9.52 2.32
C GLY A 82 0.77 -8.34 1.41
N ILE A 83 0.05 -8.15 0.30
CA ILE A 83 0.15 -6.97 -0.55
C ILE A 83 -1.00 -6.03 -0.20
N ALA A 84 -0.70 -4.79 0.16
CA ALA A 84 -1.69 -3.75 0.42
C ALA A 84 -1.37 -2.48 -0.37
N ILE A 85 -2.42 -1.77 -0.78
CA ILE A 85 -2.30 -0.49 -1.47
C ILE A 85 -3.05 0.59 -0.69
N ILE A 86 -2.41 1.73 -0.55
CA ILE A 86 -3.00 2.96 -0.03
C ILE A 86 -3.13 3.90 -1.23
N HIS A 87 -4.36 4.21 -1.57
CA HIS A 87 -4.68 5.10 -2.68
C HIS A 87 -4.58 6.57 -2.25
N GLN A 88 -4.47 7.45 -3.23
CA GLN A 88 -4.50 8.89 -3.01
C GLN A 88 -5.80 9.33 -2.31
N GLU A 89 -6.94 8.72 -2.67
CA GLU A 89 -8.20 8.89 -1.94
C GLU A 89 -8.32 7.83 -0.85
N LEU A 90 -8.41 8.27 0.41
CA LEU A 90 -8.47 7.38 1.56
C LEU A 90 -9.78 6.58 1.60
N ALA A 91 -9.67 5.28 1.81
CA ALA A 91 -10.80 4.36 1.92
C ALA A 91 -11.31 4.21 3.38
N LEU A 92 -11.36 5.34 4.11
CA LEU A 92 -11.84 5.39 5.49
C LEU A 92 -13.30 5.83 5.57
N VAL A 93 -14.03 5.22 6.48
CA VAL A 93 -15.41 5.58 6.79
C VAL A 93 -15.40 6.65 7.89
N LYS A 94 -15.67 7.91 7.52
CA LYS A 94 -15.55 9.08 8.42
C LYS A 94 -16.42 9.02 9.69
N HIS A 95 -17.55 8.35 9.63
CA HIS A 95 -18.48 8.24 10.76
C HIS A 95 -18.09 7.14 11.76
N LEU A 96 -17.23 6.24 11.39
CA LEU A 96 -16.69 5.17 12.24
C LEU A 96 -15.49 5.67 13.04
N THR A 97 -15.21 5.00 14.14
CA THR A 97 -14.02 5.21 14.97
C THR A 97 -12.77 4.70 14.25
N VAL A 98 -11.60 5.05 14.77
CA VAL A 98 -10.32 4.53 14.30
C VAL A 98 -10.27 3.02 14.45
N LEU A 99 -10.69 2.49 15.60
CA LEU A 99 -10.81 1.06 15.87
C LEU A 99 -11.65 0.35 14.80
N GLU A 100 -12.87 0.84 14.58
CA GLU A 100 -13.80 0.26 13.61
C GLU A 100 -13.24 0.31 12.18
N ASN A 101 -12.57 1.40 11.79
CA ASN A 101 -11.93 1.50 10.48
C ASN A 101 -10.78 0.50 10.30
N ILE A 102 -9.91 0.35 11.30
CA ILE A 102 -8.75 -0.56 11.24
C ILE A 102 -9.21 -2.02 11.13
N PHE A 103 -10.29 -2.38 11.79
CA PHE A 103 -10.80 -3.75 11.79
C PHE A 103 -11.93 -4.01 10.79
N LEU A 104 -12.36 -3.02 10.02
CA LEU A 104 -13.45 -3.15 9.05
C LEU A 104 -13.18 -4.28 8.05
N GLY A 105 -14.01 -5.33 8.08
CA GLY A 105 -13.84 -6.54 7.27
C GLY A 105 -12.74 -7.50 7.74
N ALA A 106 -12.18 -7.26 8.93
CA ALA A 106 -11.19 -8.11 9.61
C ALA A 106 -11.44 -8.15 11.13
N GLU A 107 -12.71 -8.07 11.51
CA GLU A 107 -13.15 -8.04 12.90
C GLU A 107 -12.76 -9.33 13.61
N LEU A 108 -12.28 -9.20 14.85
CA LEU A 108 -11.98 -10.34 15.70
C LEU A 108 -13.25 -10.73 16.46
N SER A 109 -13.58 -12.02 16.44
CA SER A 109 -14.72 -12.54 17.17
C SER A 109 -14.35 -13.77 17.99
N ARG A 110 -14.99 -13.89 19.16
CA ARG A 110 -14.88 -15.06 20.04
C ARG A 110 -16.28 -15.57 20.33
N HIS A 111 -16.56 -16.83 19.99
CA HIS A 111 -17.88 -17.48 20.15
C HIS A 111 -19.02 -16.70 19.47
N GLY A 112 -18.78 -16.05 18.33
CA GLY A 112 -19.78 -15.29 17.58
C GLY A 112 -20.05 -13.86 18.10
N VAL A 113 -19.29 -13.40 19.11
CA VAL A 113 -19.34 -12.03 19.64
C VAL A 113 -18.03 -11.33 19.30
N LEU A 114 -18.11 -10.03 18.95
CA LEU A 114 -16.92 -9.22 18.68
C LEU A 114 -16.05 -9.09 19.93
N ASP A 115 -14.75 -9.35 19.79
CA ASP A 115 -13.76 -9.24 20.86
C ASP A 115 -13.15 -7.83 20.87
N TYR A 116 -13.91 -6.88 21.38
CA TYR A 116 -13.50 -5.47 21.45
C TYR A 116 -12.22 -5.26 22.26
N ASP A 117 -12.03 -5.99 23.36
CA ASP A 117 -10.84 -5.84 24.20
C ASP A 117 -9.57 -6.20 23.42
N THR A 118 -9.57 -7.33 22.72
CA THR A 118 -8.43 -7.74 21.88
C THR A 118 -8.23 -6.77 20.72
N MET A 119 -9.29 -6.31 20.06
CA MET A 119 -9.21 -5.33 18.97
C MET A 119 -8.64 -4.02 19.46
N THR A 120 -9.05 -3.51 20.63
CA THR A 120 -8.55 -2.25 21.21
C THR A 120 -7.06 -2.33 21.49
N LEU A 121 -6.60 -3.37 22.18
CA LEU A 121 -5.18 -3.56 22.48
C LEU A 121 -4.33 -3.67 21.21
N ARG A 122 -4.85 -4.33 20.19
CA ARG A 122 -4.16 -4.43 18.90
C ARG A 122 -4.17 -3.11 18.14
N CYS A 123 -5.27 -2.36 18.18
CA CYS A 123 -5.38 -1.02 17.61
C CYS A 123 -4.34 -0.08 18.21
N GLU A 124 -4.21 -0.03 19.53
CA GLU A 124 -3.22 0.81 20.22
C GLU A 124 -1.78 0.48 19.78
N LYS A 125 -1.45 -0.80 19.62
CA LYS A 125 -0.14 -1.21 19.10
C LYS A 125 0.09 -0.75 17.67
N LEU A 126 -0.91 -0.87 16.79
CA LEU A 126 -0.83 -0.41 15.40
C LEU A 126 -0.69 1.11 15.33
N LEU A 127 -1.43 1.86 16.15
CA LEU A 127 -1.30 3.31 16.25
C LEU A 127 0.09 3.73 16.72
N ALA A 128 0.64 3.02 17.71
CA ALA A 128 2.02 3.26 18.16
C ALA A 128 3.05 3.00 17.06
N GLN A 129 2.88 1.95 16.22
CA GLN A 129 3.77 1.67 15.09
C GLN A 129 3.79 2.79 14.04
N VAL A 130 2.67 3.50 13.87
CA VAL A 130 2.59 4.66 12.96
C VAL A 130 2.77 6.00 13.69
N SER A 131 3.29 5.97 14.93
CA SER A 131 3.56 7.17 15.74
C SER A 131 2.34 8.10 15.92
N LEU A 132 1.14 7.53 15.95
CA LEU A 132 -0.12 8.26 16.07
C LEU A 132 -0.70 8.12 17.47
N ALA A 133 -0.56 9.17 18.29
CA ALA A 133 -1.03 9.21 19.67
C ALA A 133 -2.48 9.72 19.75
N ILE A 134 -3.45 8.85 19.42
CA ILE A 134 -4.89 9.14 19.51
C ILE A 134 -5.63 7.97 20.17
N SER A 135 -6.84 8.23 20.67
CA SER A 135 -7.71 7.16 21.18
C SER A 135 -8.27 6.30 20.02
N PRO A 136 -8.34 4.97 20.17
CA PRO A 136 -9.07 4.10 19.25
C PRO A 136 -10.53 4.49 19.02
N ASP A 137 -11.17 5.14 19.99
CA ASP A 137 -12.56 5.59 19.94
C ASP A 137 -12.75 6.94 19.21
N THR A 138 -11.65 7.59 18.79
CA THR A 138 -11.74 8.83 18.03
C THR A 138 -12.39 8.58 16.68
N ARG A 139 -13.35 9.43 16.29
CA ARG A 139 -13.96 9.36 14.95
C ARG A 139 -12.97 9.79 13.89
N VAL A 140 -12.88 9.03 12.80
CA VAL A 140 -11.97 9.35 11.70
C VAL A 140 -12.29 10.71 11.06
N GLY A 141 -13.57 11.11 11.04
CA GLY A 141 -13.98 12.41 10.51
C GLY A 141 -13.47 13.62 11.29
N ASP A 142 -13.05 13.44 12.55
CA ASP A 142 -12.52 14.50 13.43
C ASP A 142 -11.00 14.65 13.31
N LEU A 143 -10.34 13.76 12.54
CA LEU A 143 -8.90 13.75 12.32
C LEU A 143 -8.50 14.63 11.14
N GLY A 144 -7.33 15.27 11.24
CA GLY A 144 -6.68 15.91 10.10
C GLY A 144 -6.26 14.90 9.02
N LEU A 145 -6.04 15.37 7.80
CA LEU A 145 -5.71 14.49 6.65
C LEU A 145 -4.45 13.64 6.91
N GLY A 146 -3.41 14.22 7.49
CA GLY A 146 -2.20 13.49 7.84
C GLY A 146 -2.46 12.35 8.83
N GLN A 147 -3.30 12.60 9.85
CA GLN A 147 -3.70 11.55 10.81
C GLN A 147 -4.55 10.46 10.15
N GLN A 148 -5.47 10.83 9.25
CA GLN A 148 -6.26 9.87 8.47
C GLN A 148 -5.35 8.99 7.61
N GLN A 149 -4.31 9.55 6.98
CA GLN A 149 -3.31 8.79 6.23
C GLN A 149 -2.62 7.74 7.11
N LEU A 150 -2.24 8.11 8.33
CA LEU A 150 -1.63 7.17 9.29
C LEU A 150 -2.59 6.07 9.75
N VAL A 151 -3.87 6.38 9.91
CA VAL A 151 -4.91 5.37 10.20
C VAL A 151 -5.04 4.38 9.03
N GLU A 152 -4.97 4.83 7.77
CA GLU A 152 -5.00 3.94 6.61
C GLU A 152 -3.78 3.00 6.59
N ILE A 153 -2.59 3.50 6.94
CA ILE A 153 -1.38 2.66 7.08
C ILE A 153 -1.58 1.65 8.22
N ALA A 154 -2.06 2.08 9.38
CA ALA A 154 -2.34 1.18 10.51
C ALA A 154 -3.34 0.08 10.14
N LYS A 155 -4.39 0.42 9.38
CA LYS A 155 -5.35 -0.53 8.82
C LYS A 155 -4.69 -1.55 7.88
N ALA A 156 -3.78 -1.11 7.02
CA ALA A 156 -3.01 -2.01 6.16
C ALA A 156 -2.12 -2.95 6.99
N LEU A 157 -1.41 -2.42 7.99
CA LEU A 157 -0.53 -3.21 8.87
C LEU A 157 -1.30 -4.28 9.67
N ASN A 158 -2.58 -4.05 9.97
CA ASN A 158 -3.43 -5.06 10.63
C ASN A 158 -3.55 -6.36 9.82
N LYS A 159 -3.31 -6.32 8.50
CA LYS A 159 -3.40 -7.46 7.57
C LYS A 159 -2.08 -8.19 7.33
N GLN A 160 -1.08 -8.05 8.20
CA GLN A 160 0.24 -8.68 8.07
C GLN A 160 0.93 -8.38 6.72
N VAL A 161 1.00 -7.12 6.37
CA VAL A 161 1.57 -6.62 5.12
C VAL A 161 3.06 -6.97 5.02
N ARG A 162 3.48 -7.41 3.84
CA ARG A 162 4.86 -7.63 3.40
C ARG A 162 5.29 -6.64 2.34
N LEU A 163 4.34 -6.17 1.54
CA LEU A 163 4.51 -5.15 0.50
C LEU A 163 3.42 -4.09 0.64
N LEU A 164 3.82 -2.86 0.93
CA LEU A 164 2.94 -1.70 1.00
C LEU A 164 3.13 -0.81 -0.23
N ILE A 165 2.07 -0.57 -0.97
CA ILE A 165 2.06 0.35 -2.11
C ILE A 165 1.41 1.65 -1.65
N LEU A 166 2.09 2.77 -1.90
CA LEU A 166 1.64 4.11 -1.53
C LEU A 166 1.51 4.93 -2.81
N ASP A 167 0.27 5.22 -3.22
CA ASP A 167 -0.02 5.95 -4.44
C ASP A 167 -0.26 7.43 -4.12
N GLU A 168 0.75 8.27 -4.38
CA GLU A 168 0.80 9.71 -4.09
C GLU A 168 0.37 10.08 -2.64
N PRO A 169 0.93 9.44 -1.61
CA PRO A 169 0.42 9.55 -0.25
C PRO A 169 0.58 10.92 0.38
N THR A 170 1.36 11.81 -0.23
CA THR A 170 1.67 13.16 0.29
C THR A 170 1.00 14.28 -0.51
N ALA A 171 0.09 13.96 -1.43
CA ALA A 171 -0.52 14.95 -2.32
C ALA A 171 -1.28 16.07 -1.56
N SER A 172 -1.86 15.74 -0.40
CA SER A 172 -2.66 16.65 0.42
C SER A 172 -2.03 16.94 1.79
N LEU A 173 -0.76 16.57 2.01
CA LEU A 173 -0.06 16.73 3.28
C LEU A 173 0.79 17.99 3.29
N THR A 174 0.93 18.58 4.47
CA THR A 174 1.93 19.61 4.76
C THR A 174 3.34 19.02 4.73
N GLU A 175 4.37 19.87 4.66
CA GLU A 175 5.77 19.41 4.72
C GLU A 175 6.10 18.67 6.02
N GLN A 176 5.53 19.10 7.14
CA GLN A 176 5.73 18.45 8.44
C GLN A 176 5.08 17.06 8.47
N GLU A 177 3.83 16.92 7.99
CA GLU A 177 3.15 15.64 7.89
C GLU A 177 3.85 14.69 6.91
N THR A 178 4.36 15.22 5.80
CA THR A 178 5.18 14.48 4.83
C THR A 178 6.44 13.92 5.49
N ALA A 179 7.17 14.73 6.27
CA ALA A 179 8.37 14.28 6.98
C ALA A 179 8.06 13.13 7.96
N VAL A 180 6.95 13.23 8.71
CA VAL A 180 6.47 12.16 9.60
C VAL A 180 6.16 10.88 8.81
N LEU A 181 5.44 10.99 7.70
CA LEU A 181 5.11 9.84 6.85
C LEU A 181 6.37 9.16 6.29
N LEU A 182 7.33 9.92 5.79
CA LEU A 182 8.58 9.35 5.27
C LEU A 182 9.38 8.64 6.38
N HIS A 183 9.37 9.18 7.59
CA HIS A 183 10.00 8.52 8.75
C HIS A 183 9.33 7.17 9.06
N ILE A 184 7.99 7.13 9.06
CA ILE A 184 7.24 5.89 9.28
C ILE A 184 7.55 4.85 8.20
N ILE A 185 7.65 5.24 6.92
CA ILE A 185 8.02 4.33 5.83
C ILE A 185 9.42 3.73 6.08
N ARG A 186 10.38 4.54 6.56
CA ARG A 186 11.70 4.03 6.95
C ARG A 186 11.63 3.05 8.11
N ASP A 187 10.79 3.31 9.09
CA ASP A 187 10.58 2.38 10.21
C ASP A 187 9.97 1.07 9.75
N LEU A 188 8.98 1.10 8.85
CA LEU A 188 8.41 -0.09 8.24
C LEU A 188 9.44 -0.89 7.46
N GLN A 189 10.30 -0.21 6.70
CA GLN A 189 11.43 -0.82 6.00
C GLN A 189 12.36 -1.55 6.96
N ASN A 190 12.73 -0.92 8.08
CA ASN A 190 13.59 -1.52 9.11
C ASN A 190 12.96 -2.77 9.74
N HIS A 191 11.63 -2.88 9.70
CA HIS A 191 10.89 -4.07 10.13
C HIS A 191 10.68 -5.10 9.00
N GLY A 192 11.34 -4.92 7.85
CA GLY A 192 11.32 -5.87 6.74
C GLY A 192 10.12 -5.74 5.79
N ILE A 193 9.30 -4.69 5.94
CA ILE A 193 8.20 -4.40 5.00
C ILE A 193 8.79 -3.67 3.79
N ALA A 194 8.58 -4.24 2.60
CA ALA A 194 8.95 -3.58 1.36
C ALA A 194 7.89 -2.55 0.97
N CYS A 195 8.31 -1.46 0.32
CA CYS A 195 7.41 -0.41 -0.11
C CYS A 195 7.60 -0.06 -1.59
N ILE A 196 6.49 0.17 -2.30
CA ILE A 196 6.49 0.86 -3.59
C ILE A 196 5.89 2.23 -3.35
N TYR A 197 6.69 3.27 -3.55
CA TYR A 197 6.33 4.64 -3.31
C TYR A 197 6.14 5.37 -4.63
N ILE A 198 4.90 5.75 -4.94
CA ILE A 198 4.57 6.48 -6.17
C ILE A 198 4.48 7.96 -5.84
N SER A 199 5.33 8.77 -6.42
CA SER A 199 5.30 10.22 -6.26
C SER A 199 5.97 10.90 -7.45
N HIS A 200 5.48 12.09 -7.78
CA HIS A 200 6.13 13.00 -8.73
C HIS A 200 7.05 14.04 -8.05
N LYS A 201 7.09 14.05 -6.71
CA LYS A 201 7.91 14.99 -5.93
C LYS A 201 9.32 14.42 -5.73
N LEU A 202 10.26 14.87 -6.55
CA LEU A 202 11.64 14.35 -6.59
C LEU A 202 12.37 14.43 -5.24
N ASN A 203 12.07 15.42 -4.41
CA ASN A 203 12.70 15.55 -3.09
C ASN A 203 12.30 14.39 -2.17
N GLU A 204 11.03 13.99 -2.18
CA GLU A 204 10.53 12.84 -1.41
C GLU A 204 11.15 11.53 -1.94
N VAL A 205 11.14 11.36 -3.27
CA VAL A 205 11.75 10.20 -3.93
C VAL A 205 13.21 10.03 -3.52
N LYS A 206 14.02 11.10 -3.57
CA LYS A 206 15.42 11.06 -3.14
C LYS A 206 15.61 10.76 -1.65
N ALA A 207 14.68 11.21 -0.81
CA ALA A 207 14.78 11.03 0.63
C ALA A 207 14.46 9.60 1.08
N ILE A 208 13.57 8.88 0.35
CA ILE A 208 13.03 7.60 0.83
C ILE A 208 13.51 6.38 0.05
N SER A 209 13.90 6.52 -1.23
CA SER A 209 14.13 5.38 -2.14
C SER A 209 15.50 4.76 -1.98
N ASP A 210 15.53 3.44 -2.00
CA ASP A 210 16.74 2.66 -2.24
C ASP A 210 16.95 2.45 -3.75
N THR A 211 15.84 2.27 -4.48
CA THR A 211 15.81 2.11 -5.94
C THR A 211 14.74 3.00 -6.56
N ILE A 212 15.02 3.51 -7.75
CA ILE A 212 14.06 4.31 -8.52
C ILE A 212 13.79 3.60 -9.85
N CYS A 213 12.51 3.31 -10.09
CA CYS A 213 12.03 2.78 -11.37
C CYS A 213 11.30 3.91 -12.12
N VAL A 214 11.64 4.13 -13.37
CA VAL A 214 11.01 5.16 -14.21
C VAL A 214 10.25 4.49 -15.34
N ILE A 215 8.93 4.73 -15.40
CA ILE A 215 8.08 4.30 -16.52
C ILE A 215 7.90 5.50 -17.47
N ARG A 216 8.15 5.24 -18.74
CA ARG A 216 7.95 6.24 -19.84
C ARG A 216 7.00 5.68 -20.86
N GLU A 217 6.26 6.56 -21.52
CA GLU A 217 5.57 6.21 -22.76
C GLU A 217 6.62 6.18 -23.88
N ASP A 218 6.60 5.12 -24.72
CA ASP A 218 7.39 5.02 -25.95
C ASP A 218 6.61 5.62 -27.13
#